data_7ec7bb7e6f0475543e9541228c3ac419
#
_entry.id   7ec7bb7e6f0475543e9541228c3ac419
#
_cell.length_a   1.000
_cell.length_b   1.000
_cell.length_c   1.000
_cell.angle_alpha   90.00
_cell.angle_beta   90.00
_cell.angle_gamma   90.00
#
_symmetry.space_group_name_H-M   'P 1'
#
loop_
_entity.id
_entity.type
_entity.pdbx_description
1 polymer ?
#
loop_
_entity_poly.entity_id
_entity_poly.type
_entity_poly.pdbx_seq_one_letter_code
_entity_poly.pdbx_strand_id
1 'polypeptide(L)'
;MVLGQDANKTVASVISQMNRVKNYTVDAKIKSDIPLIKILPVKAKIEFKQPDEIKMKTQGIAILPKKGFTDLAIMLKNKSSYTAIFTGYEVVQKIKTESITLLPRNDAGEIVLAKIWVNPGEALILKSQITTRTNGTVVADYLYGKQKEFGLPDELTFSVDVKKFKIPKGVVVDINRTKAAEEPKNQGKMGTIHIQFSNYSINSL
;
A
#
# COMPACT_ATOMS: atom_id res chain seq x y z
N MET A 1 28.42 8.61 20.90
CA MET A 1 27.12 8.13 21.36
C MET A 1 26.11 8.44 20.27
N VAL A 2 25.76 7.49 19.43
CA VAL A 2 24.74 7.68 18.40
C VAL A 2 23.42 7.68 19.15
N LEU A 3 22.78 8.85 19.28
CA LEU A 3 21.40 8.93 19.78
C LEU A 3 20.55 8.09 18.82
N GLY A 4 20.09 6.94 19.28
CA GLY A 4 19.21 6.07 18.51
C GLY A 4 17.99 6.88 18.08
N GLN A 5 17.77 6.96 16.76
CA GLN A 5 16.60 7.61 16.20
C GLN A 5 15.34 6.98 16.85
N ASP A 6 14.46 7.81 17.40
CA ASP A 6 13.25 7.31 18.04
C ASP A 6 12.20 6.96 16.98
N ALA A 7 12.10 5.66 16.64
CA ALA A 7 11.13 5.14 15.70
C ALA A 7 9.69 5.59 16.04
N ASN A 8 9.36 5.68 17.34
CA ASN A 8 8.03 6.11 17.76
C ASN A 8 7.76 7.57 17.42
N LYS A 9 8.79 8.44 17.47
CA LYS A 9 8.68 9.85 17.10
C LYS A 9 8.38 9.98 15.61
N THR A 10 9.11 9.26 14.77
CA THR A 10 8.88 9.28 13.31
C THR A 10 7.51 8.74 12.94
N VAL A 11 7.11 7.61 13.53
CA VAL A 11 5.76 7.05 13.32
C VAL A 11 4.68 8.03 13.82
N ALA A 12 4.88 8.70 14.96
CA ALA A 12 3.94 9.68 15.46
C ALA A 12 3.78 10.87 14.51
N SER A 13 4.86 11.33 13.87
CA SER A 13 4.81 12.39 12.86
C SER A 13 3.99 11.97 11.64
N VAL A 14 4.19 10.74 11.14
CA VAL A 14 3.38 10.17 10.05
C VAL A 14 1.89 10.11 10.42
N ILE A 15 1.56 9.63 11.62
CA ILE A 15 0.18 9.56 12.10
C ILE A 15 -0.43 10.98 12.20
N SER A 16 0.34 11.95 12.70
CA SER A 16 -0.10 13.34 12.76
C SER A 16 -0.43 13.89 11.39
N GLN A 17 0.41 13.60 10.39
CA GLN A 17 0.18 13.98 8.99
C GLN A 17 -1.10 13.34 8.43
N MET A 18 -1.29 12.04 8.63
CA MET A 18 -2.49 11.32 8.20
C MET A 18 -3.77 11.86 8.86
N ASN A 19 -3.70 12.30 10.11
CA ASN A 19 -4.86 12.80 10.85
C ASN A 19 -5.34 14.19 10.43
N ARG A 20 -4.56 14.93 9.63
CA ARG A 20 -4.97 16.23 9.07
C ARG A 20 -6.13 16.10 8.08
N VAL A 21 -6.27 14.92 7.45
CA VAL A 21 -7.33 14.64 6.48
C VAL A 21 -8.47 13.91 7.16
N LYS A 22 -9.60 14.54 7.35
CA LYS A 22 -10.79 13.95 7.95
C LYS A 22 -11.61 13.16 6.93
N ASN A 23 -11.70 13.69 5.73
CA ASN A 23 -12.39 13.06 4.62
C ASN A 23 -11.79 13.53 3.28
N TYR A 24 -11.95 12.76 2.25
CA TYR A 24 -11.70 13.17 0.87
C TYR A 24 -12.53 12.34 -0.12
N THR A 25 -12.74 12.91 -1.29
CA THR A 25 -13.10 12.17 -2.50
C THR A 25 -11.99 12.29 -3.51
N VAL A 26 -11.78 11.27 -4.33
CA VAL A 26 -10.75 11.26 -5.37
C VAL A 26 -11.15 10.35 -6.51
N ASP A 27 -10.79 10.75 -7.73
CA ASP A 27 -10.86 9.90 -8.91
C ASP A 27 -9.57 9.08 -9.02
N ALA A 28 -9.70 7.79 -9.31
CA ALA A 28 -8.58 6.89 -9.46
C ALA A 28 -8.63 6.15 -10.81
N LYS A 29 -7.47 6.02 -11.46
CA LYS A 29 -7.27 5.13 -12.61
C LYS A 29 -6.39 3.96 -12.18
N ILE A 30 -6.94 2.74 -12.24
CA ILE A 30 -6.29 1.53 -11.78
C ILE A 30 -5.87 0.71 -13.00
N LYS A 31 -4.57 0.43 -13.11
CA LYS A 31 -3.99 -0.45 -14.14
C LYS A 31 -3.31 -1.62 -13.45
N SER A 32 -3.72 -2.84 -13.77
CA SER A 32 -3.13 -4.06 -13.23
C SER A 32 -2.35 -4.77 -14.33
N ASP A 33 -1.07 -5.02 -14.08
CA ASP A 33 -0.17 -5.77 -14.93
C ASP A 33 0.24 -7.04 -14.16
N ILE A 34 -0.60 -8.06 -14.30
CA ILE A 34 -0.44 -9.34 -13.61
C ILE A 34 -0.17 -10.42 -14.65
N PRO A 35 0.95 -11.13 -14.55
CA PRO A 35 1.28 -12.20 -15.48
C PRO A 35 0.13 -13.19 -15.65
N LEU A 36 -0.17 -13.55 -16.91
CA LEU A 36 -1.24 -14.48 -17.33
C LEU A 36 -2.68 -13.94 -17.15
N ILE A 37 -2.86 -12.71 -16.70
CA ILE A 37 -4.19 -12.11 -16.51
C ILE A 37 -4.27 -10.83 -17.35
N LYS A 38 -5.23 -10.78 -18.28
CA LYS A 38 -5.49 -9.60 -19.08
C LYS A 38 -6.63 -8.80 -18.46
N ILE A 39 -6.30 -7.64 -17.90
CA ILE A 39 -7.26 -6.75 -17.25
C ILE A 39 -7.15 -5.37 -17.90
N LEU A 40 -8.29 -4.81 -18.27
CA LEU A 40 -8.34 -3.45 -18.77
C LEU A 40 -8.22 -2.45 -17.63
N PRO A 41 -7.63 -1.28 -17.87
CA PRO A 41 -7.61 -0.20 -16.86
C PRO A 41 -9.03 0.19 -16.46
N VAL A 42 -9.23 0.42 -15.17
CA VAL A 42 -10.53 0.73 -14.56
C VAL A 42 -10.49 2.11 -13.95
N LYS A 43 -11.57 2.87 -14.15
CA LYS A 43 -11.81 4.12 -13.40
C LYS A 43 -12.59 3.82 -12.12
N ALA A 44 -12.21 4.48 -11.05
CA ALA A 44 -12.87 4.38 -9.76
C ALA A 44 -13.06 5.77 -9.16
N LYS A 45 -14.10 5.91 -8.35
CA LYS A 45 -14.26 7.01 -7.41
C LYS A 45 -14.10 6.47 -6.01
N ILE A 46 -13.21 7.07 -5.23
CA ILE A 46 -12.92 6.66 -3.86
C ILE A 46 -13.38 7.76 -2.93
N GLU A 47 -14.08 7.39 -1.89
CA GLU A 47 -14.53 8.24 -0.80
C GLU A 47 -13.91 7.71 0.48
N PHE A 48 -13.22 8.56 1.22
CA PHE A 48 -12.64 8.25 2.52
C PHE A 48 -13.26 9.14 3.59
N LYS A 49 -13.52 8.56 4.75
CA LYS A 49 -13.93 9.28 5.96
C LYS A 49 -13.28 8.63 7.17
N GLN A 50 -12.69 9.46 8.02
CA GLN A 50 -12.13 8.97 9.28
C GLN A 50 -13.20 8.25 10.13
N PRO A 51 -12.84 7.21 10.92
CA PRO A 51 -11.44 6.77 11.14
C PRO A 51 -10.87 5.87 10.04
N ASP A 52 -11.71 5.11 9.31
CA ASP A 52 -11.27 4.04 8.40
C ASP A 52 -12.32 3.66 7.33
N GLU A 53 -13.37 4.48 7.18
CA GLU A 53 -14.42 4.23 6.20
C GLU A 53 -13.91 4.55 4.78
N ILE A 54 -13.84 3.53 3.94
CA ILE A 54 -13.47 3.65 2.53
C ILE A 54 -14.59 3.06 1.68
N LYS A 55 -15.14 3.88 0.78
CA LYS A 55 -16.09 3.46 -0.25
C LYS A 55 -15.43 3.62 -1.62
N MET A 56 -15.54 2.60 -2.46
CA MET A 56 -15.02 2.64 -3.81
C MET A 56 -16.11 2.19 -4.79
N LYS A 57 -16.38 3.05 -5.77
CA LYS A 57 -17.27 2.75 -6.91
C LYS A 57 -16.40 2.61 -8.16
N THR A 58 -16.48 1.48 -8.85
CA THR A 58 -15.71 1.19 -10.07
C THR A 58 -16.60 0.95 -11.28
N GLN A 59 -16.09 1.32 -12.45
CA GLN A 59 -16.73 1.00 -13.74
C GLN A 59 -16.05 -0.23 -14.34
N GLY A 60 -16.11 -1.37 -13.66
CA GLY A 60 -15.48 -2.61 -14.08
C GLY A 60 -14.82 -3.37 -12.93
N ILE A 61 -14.03 -4.39 -13.26
CA ILE A 61 -13.36 -5.24 -12.29
C ILE A 61 -12.00 -4.62 -11.93
N ALA A 62 -11.89 -4.09 -10.71
CA ALA A 62 -10.62 -3.63 -10.16
C ALA A 62 -9.96 -4.74 -9.34
N ILE A 63 -8.69 -5.01 -9.63
CA ILE A 63 -7.87 -5.84 -8.77
C ILE A 63 -7.03 -4.93 -7.89
N LEU A 64 -7.23 -5.05 -6.59
CA LEU A 64 -6.48 -4.31 -5.57
C LEU A 64 -6.07 -5.29 -4.46
N PRO A 65 -4.92 -5.08 -3.83
CA PRO A 65 -4.58 -5.81 -2.62
C PRO A 65 -5.51 -5.35 -1.49
N LYS A 66 -6.64 -6.06 -1.34
CA LYS A 66 -7.69 -5.69 -0.37
C LYS A 66 -7.22 -5.69 1.08
N LYS A 67 -6.21 -6.53 1.38
CA LYS A 67 -5.59 -6.65 2.70
C LYS A 67 -4.16 -6.17 2.63
N GLY A 68 -3.68 -5.60 3.72
CA GLY A 68 -2.33 -5.11 3.87
C GLY A 68 -2.23 -3.58 3.81
N PHE A 69 -2.84 -2.90 2.84
CA PHE A 69 -2.72 -1.43 2.73
C PHE A 69 -3.60 -0.68 3.73
N THR A 70 -4.90 -0.98 3.75
CA THR A 70 -5.82 -0.43 4.76
C THR A 70 -5.44 -0.89 6.16
N ASP A 71 -4.99 -2.15 6.29
CA ASP A 71 -4.57 -2.72 7.57
C ASP A 71 -3.34 -2.00 8.14
N LEU A 72 -2.39 -1.54 7.30
CA LEU A 72 -1.26 -0.73 7.74
C LEU A 72 -1.72 0.60 8.35
N ALA A 73 -2.64 1.30 7.69
CA ALA A 73 -3.14 2.57 8.19
C ALA A 73 -3.89 2.41 9.54
N ILE A 74 -4.70 1.36 9.67
CA ILE A 74 -5.38 1.01 10.92
C ILE A 74 -4.36 0.66 12.01
N MET A 75 -3.37 -0.18 11.68
CA MET A 75 -2.31 -0.58 12.60
C MET A 75 -1.52 0.63 13.10
N LEU A 76 -1.08 1.54 12.21
CA LEU A 76 -0.33 2.74 12.57
C LEU A 76 -1.09 3.61 13.59
N LYS A 77 -2.41 3.76 13.42
CA LYS A 77 -3.26 4.54 14.36
C LYS A 77 -3.37 3.89 15.73
N ASN A 78 -3.26 2.58 15.83
CA ASN A 78 -3.32 1.86 17.10
C ASN A 78 -1.92 1.56 17.65
N LYS A 79 -1.30 2.56 18.30
CA LYS A 79 0.08 2.48 18.83
C LYS A 79 0.33 1.31 19.78
N SER A 80 -0.69 0.79 20.46
CA SER A 80 -0.55 -0.35 21.38
C SER A 80 -0.47 -1.69 20.65
N SER A 81 -0.83 -1.75 19.37
CA SER A 81 -0.89 -2.99 18.59
C SER A 81 0.45 -3.46 18.03
N TYR A 82 1.51 -2.64 18.09
CA TYR A 82 2.82 -2.97 17.53
C TYR A 82 3.98 -2.43 18.35
N THR A 83 5.18 -2.90 18.04
CA THR A 83 6.45 -2.31 18.46
C THR A 83 7.14 -1.73 17.23
N ALA A 84 7.54 -0.46 17.28
CA ALA A 84 8.28 0.20 16.22
C ALA A 84 9.80 0.13 16.49
N ILE A 85 10.56 -0.33 15.51
CA ILE A 85 12.02 -0.52 15.61
C ILE A 85 12.67 0.25 14.45
N PHE A 86 13.55 1.20 14.78
CA PHE A 86 14.41 1.83 13.79
C PHE A 86 15.44 0.84 13.28
N THR A 87 15.49 0.63 11.97
CA THR A 87 16.39 -0.35 11.32
C THR A 87 17.47 0.28 10.46
N GLY A 88 17.54 1.61 10.41
CA GLY A 88 18.59 2.33 9.71
C GLY A 88 18.06 3.35 8.71
N TYR A 89 18.98 3.84 7.87
CA TYR A 89 18.66 4.76 6.78
C TYR A 89 18.78 4.03 5.44
N GLU A 90 17.84 4.27 4.55
CA GLU A 90 17.88 3.76 3.18
C GLU A 90 17.50 4.88 2.21
N VAL A 91 17.99 4.82 0.97
CA VAL A 91 17.62 5.78 -0.07
C VAL A 91 16.46 5.23 -0.87
N VAL A 92 15.31 5.93 -0.83
CA VAL A 92 14.11 5.63 -1.62
C VAL A 92 13.79 6.87 -2.45
N GLN A 93 13.59 6.70 -3.75
CA GLN A 93 13.30 7.83 -4.68
C GLN A 93 14.31 8.98 -4.57
N LYS A 94 15.61 8.66 -4.39
CA LYS A 94 16.72 9.61 -4.18
C LYS A 94 16.63 10.41 -2.86
N ILE A 95 15.74 10.06 -1.95
CA ILE A 95 15.56 10.69 -0.65
C ILE A 95 16.11 9.75 0.43
N LYS A 96 16.91 10.28 1.36
CA LYS A 96 17.36 9.55 2.54
C LYS A 96 16.15 9.37 3.48
N THR A 97 15.70 8.14 3.63
CA THR A 97 14.56 7.77 4.47
C THR A 97 14.99 7.09 5.75
N GLU A 98 14.16 7.16 6.76
CA GLU A 98 14.22 6.34 7.96
C GLU A 98 13.47 5.03 7.70
N SER A 99 14.17 3.92 7.86
CA SER A 99 13.59 2.58 7.75
C SER A 99 13.11 2.12 9.13
N ILE A 100 11.84 1.81 9.25
CA ILE A 100 11.19 1.41 10.50
C ILE A 100 10.46 0.10 10.28
N THR A 101 10.77 -0.87 11.13
CA THR A 101 10.06 -2.15 11.19
C THR A 101 8.98 -2.08 12.27
N LEU A 102 7.76 -2.48 11.92
CA LEU A 102 6.61 -2.56 12.81
C LEU A 102 6.30 -4.02 13.06
N LEU A 103 6.46 -4.45 14.30
CA LEU A 103 6.17 -5.82 14.75
C LEU A 103 4.83 -5.82 15.49
N PRO A 104 3.78 -6.50 14.97
CA PRO A 104 2.54 -6.67 15.70
C PRO A 104 2.77 -7.35 17.04
N ARG A 105 2.09 -6.90 18.08
CA ARG A 105 2.14 -7.53 19.42
C ARG A 105 1.16 -8.69 19.57
N ASN A 106 0.18 -8.76 18.67
CA ASN A 106 -0.83 -9.82 18.69
C ASN A 106 -0.66 -10.71 17.46
N ASP A 107 -0.44 -11.99 17.70
CA ASP A 107 -0.28 -13.00 16.66
C ASP A 107 -1.58 -13.36 15.93
N ALA A 108 -2.74 -12.94 16.40
CA ALA A 108 -4.02 -13.21 15.76
C ALA A 108 -4.32 -12.31 14.54
N GLY A 109 -3.52 -11.27 14.32
CA GLY A 109 -3.70 -10.33 13.21
C GLY A 109 -3.27 -10.88 11.85
N GLU A 110 -3.75 -10.26 10.77
CA GLU A 110 -3.38 -10.61 9.40
C GLU A 110 -1.93 -10.19 9.08
N ILE A 111 -1.48 -9.03 9.58
CA ILE A 111 -0.11 -8.54 9.38
C ILE A 111 0.84 -9.31 10.30
N VAL A 112 1.86 -9.92 9.71
CA VAL A 112 2.96 -10.59 10.43
C VAL A 112 4.13 -9.63 10.64
N LEU A 113 4.40 -8.78 9.65
CA LEU A 113 5.49 -7.82 9.65
C LEU A 113 5.12 -6.67 8.72
N ALA A 114 5.40 -5.45 9.15
CA ALA A 114 5.40 -4.30 8.25
C ALA A 114 6.74 -3.56 8.35
N LYS A 115 7.21 -3.03 7.21
CA LYS A 115 8.35 -2.14 7.14
C LYS A 115 7.94 -0.90 6.38
N ILE A 116 8.29 0.28 6.89
CA ILE A 116 8.01 1.55 6.25
C ILE A 116 9.29 2.35 6.07
N TRP A 117 9.39 3.08 4.97
CA TRP A 117 10.46 4.02 4.67
C TRP A 117 9.87 5.42 4.67
N VAL A 118 10.28 6.19 5.64
CA VAL A 118 9.71 7.51 5.93
C VAL A 118 10.68 8.61 5.53
N ASN A 119 10.23 9.60 4.77
CA ASN A 119 10.91 10.88 4.64
C ASN A 119 10.69 11.67 5.94
N PRO A 120 11.70 11.84 6.81
CA PRO A 120 11.50 12.48 8.10
C PRO A 120 11.22 13.98 7.99
N GLY A 121 11.68 14.62 6.92
CA GLY A 121 11.48 16.07 6.71
C GLY A 121 10.02 16.44 6.40
N GLU A 122 9.26 15.52 5.79
CA GLU A 122 7.87 15.74 5.38
C GLU A 122 6.87 14.82 6.11
N ALA A 123 7.37 13.89 6.93
CA ALA A 123 6.58 12.85 7.61
C ALA A 123 5.75 11.99 6.62
N LEU A 124 6.32 11.67 5.45
CA LEU A 124 5.68 10.92 4.39
C LEU A 124 6.27 9.51 4.26
N ILE A 125 5.41 8.51 4.13
CA ILE A 125 5.84 7.14 3.79
C ILE A 125 6.09 7.09 2.28
N LEU A 126 7.34 6.90 1.85
CA LEU A 126 7.69 6.77 0.43
C LEU A 126 7.57 5.34 -0.08
N LYS A 127 7.71 4.37 0.83
CA LYS A 127 7.59 2.95 0.53
C LYS A 127 7.08 2.20 1.74
N SER A 128 6.29 1.17 1.53
CA SER A 128 5.93 0.21 2.57
C SER A 128 6.06 -1.23 2.05
N GLN A 129 6.38 -2.13 2.95
CA GLN A 129 6.38 -3.57 2.70
C GLN A 129 5.59 -4.24 3.82
N ILE A 130 4.58 -5.01 3.46
CA ILE A 130 3.69 -5.65 4.41
C ILE A 130 3.66 -7.14 4.11
N THR A 131 4.01 -7.94 5.10
CA THR A 131 3.89 -9.40 5.02
C THR A 131 2.67 -9.84 5.80
N THR A 132 1.79 -10.55 5.12
CA THR A 132 0.55 -11.06 5.68
C THR A 132 0.53 -12.59 5.71
N ARG A 133 -0.31 -13.16 6.56
CA ARG A 133 -0.45 -14.63 6.68
C ARG A 133 -1.03 -15.26 5.41
N THR A 134 -1.97 -14.59 4.77
CA THR A 134 -2.77 -15.19 3.68
C THR A 134 -2.36 -14.76 2.29
N ASN A 135 -1.78 -13.56 2.13
CA ASN A 135 -1.49 -13.00 0.79
C ASN A 135 0.02 -12.81 0.53
N GLY A 136 0.89 -13.26 1.46
CA GLY A 136 2.33 -13.07 1.35
C GLY A 136 2.77 -11.62 1.53
N THR A 137 3.79 -11.20 0.78
CA THR A 137 4.37 -9.86 0.88
C THR A 137 3.84 -8.97 -0.22
N VAL A 138 3.37 -7.77 0.17
CA VAL A 138 2.97 -6.69 -0.72
C VAL A 138 3.91 -5.52 -0.48
N VAL A 139 4.48 -4.98 -1.53
CA VAL A 139 5.27 -3.75 -1.50
C VAL A 139 4.44 -2.64 -2.13
N ALA A 140 4.42 -1.46 -1.52
CA ALA A 140 3.79 -0.27 -2.06
C ALA A 140 4.79 0.88 -2.12
N ASP A 141 4.91 1.49 -3.29
CA ASP A 141 5.67 2.72 -3.53
C ASP A 141 4.69 3.88 -3.70
N TYR A 142 4.98 5.01 -3.02
CA TYR A 142 4.12 6.19 -2.97
C TYR A 142 4.82 7.35 -3.67
N LEU A 143 4.18 7.94 -4.67
CA LEU A 143 4.65 9.15 -5.31
C LEU A 143 3.73 10.31 -4.93
N TYR A 144 4.31 11.34 -4.33
CA TYR A 144 3.60 12.52 -3.87
C TYR A 144 3.82 13.71 -4.81
N GLY A 145 2.79 14.49 -5.04
CA GLY A 145 2.81 15.69 -5.84
C GLY A 145 2.00 16.82 -5.19
N LYS A 146 0.90 17.20 -5.81
CA LYS A 146 0.11 18.39 -5.40
C LYS A 146 -0.46 18.31 -3.98
N GLN A 147 -0.79 17.11 -3.51
CA GLN A 147 -1.46 16.91 -2.21
C GLN A 147 -0.52 16.39 -1.11
N LYS A 148 0.80 16.54 -1.30
CA LYS A 148 1.80 16.05 -0.36
C LYS A 148 1.67 16.64 1.06
N GLU A 149 1.23 17.90 1.16
CA GLU A 149 0.98 18.56 2.46
C GLU A 149 -0.13 17.89 3.27
N PHE A 150 -1.01 17.15 2.61
CA PHE A 150 -2.05 16.34 3.23
C PHE A 150 -1.64 14.86 3.41
N GLY A 151 -0.42 14.49 2.99
CA GLY A 151 0.03 13.10 3.00
C GLY A 151 -0.72 12.20 2.01
N LEU A 152 -1.33 12.79 0.98
CA LEU A 152 -2.07 12.07 -0.06
C LEU A 152 -1.21 11.93 -1.32
N PRO A 153 -0.98 10.70 -1.81
CA PRO A 153 -0.15 10.46 -2.99
C PRO A 153 -0.90 10.78 -4.28
N ASP A 154 -0.17 11.19 -5.31
CA ASP A 154 -0.67 11.27 -6.69
C ASP A 154 -0.65 9.91 -7.38
N GLU A 155 0.29 9.03 -6.98
CA GLU A 155 0.40 7.67 -7.53
C GLU A 155 0.75 6.66 -6.44
N LEU A 156 0.22 5.45 -6.61
CA LEU A 156 0.53 4.27 -5.81
C LEU A 156 0.88 3.11 -6.73
N THR A 157 1.99 2.46 -6.47
CA THR A 157 2.38 1.25 -7.18
C THR A 157 2.52 0.10 -6.22
N PHE A 158 1.69 -0.93 -6.38
CA PHE A 158 1.82 -2.17 -5.64
C PHE A 158 2.59 -3.21 -6.43
N SER A 159 3.51 -3.90 -5.75
CA SER A 159 4.16 -5.12 -6.25
C SER A 159 3.70 -6.29 -5.39
N VAL A 160 3.16 -7.33 -6.03
CA VAL A 160 2.56 -8.50 -5.37
C VAL A 160 3.12 -9.80 -5.93
N ASP A 161 3.31 -10.80 -5.06
CA ASP A 161 3.65 -12.15 -5.50
C ASP A 161 2.41 -12.82 -6.08
N VAL A 162 2.42 -13.07 -7.39
CA VAL A 162 1.26 -13.62 -8.14
C VAL A 162 0.81 -14.98 -7.61
N LYS A 163 1.71 -15.82 -7.10
CA LYS A 163 1.36 -17.14 -6.55
C LYS A 163 0.51 -17.06 -5.28
N LYS A 164 0.71 -16.00 -4.51
CA LYS A 164 0.02 -15.79 -3.23
C LYS A 164 -1.15 -14.82 -3.33
N PHE A 165 -1.23 -14.10 -4.44
CA PHE A 165 -2.26 -13.11 -4.66
C PHE A 165 -3.57 -13.74 -5.11
N LYS A 166 -4.62 -13.65 -4.29
CA LYS A 166 -5.94 -14.19 -4.61
C LYS A 166 -6.66 -13.30 -5.63
N ILE A 167 -6.84 -13.83 -6.83
CA ILE A 167 -7.59 -13.15 -7.89
C ILE A 167 -9.09 -13.21 -7.56
N PRO A 168 -9.83 -12.08 -7.67
CA PRO A 168 -11.28 -12.09 -7.48
C PRO A 168 -11.98 -13.05 -8.46
N LYS A 169 -12.99 -13.77 -7.99
CA LYS A 169 -13.86 -14.57 -8.85
C LYS A 169 -14.51 -13.66 -9.89
N GLY A 170 -14.48 -14.07 -11.17
CA GLY A 170 -15.05 -13.29 -12.28
C GLY A 170 -14.01 -12.67 -13.22
N VAL A 171 -12.71 -12.76 -12.91
CA VAL A 171 -11.65 -12.42 -13.86
C VAL A 171 -11.47 -13.60 -14.82
N VAL A 172 -11.66 -13.36 -16.12
CA VAL A 172 -11.40 -14.37 -17.15
C VAL A 172 -9.90 -14.56 -17.29
N VAL A 173 -9.41 -15.71 -16.85
CA VAL A 173 -8.03 -16.16 -17.15
C VAL A 173 -8.07 -16.73 -18.57
N ASP A 174 -7.25 -16.21 -19.47
CA ASP A 174 -7.14 -16.74 -20.84
C ASP A 174 -6.45 -18.11 -20.82
N ILE A 175 -7.25 -19.17 -20.65
CA ILE A 175 -6.78 -20.57 -20.53
C ILE A 175 -6.32 -21.12 -21.90
N ASN A 176 -6.61 -20.43 -23.00
CA ASN A 176 -6.31 -20.94 -24.35
C ASN A 176 -4.81 -20.91 -24.74
N ARG A 177 -3.93 -20.38 -23.90
CA ARG A 177 -2.47 -20.44 -24.10
C ARG A 177 -1.78 -21.62 -23.43
N THR A 178 -2.52 -22.51 -22.76
CA THR A 178 -1.97 -23.67 -22.05
C THR A 178 -2.17 -24.99 -22.77
N LYS A 179 -2.18 -25.03 -24.12
CA LYS A 179 -1.83 -26.26 -24.82
C LYS A 179 -0.33 -26.27 -25.06
N ALA A 180 0.35 -27.19 -24.36
CA ALA A 180 1.76 -27.57 -24.52
C ALA A 180 2.78 -26.49 -24.16
N ALA A 181 2.83 -26.10 -22.88
CA ALA A 181 4.09 -25.76 -22.25
C ALA A 181 4.07 -26.36 -20.84
N GLU A 182 5.12 -27.12 -20.53
CA GLU A 182 5.47 -27.57 -19.19
C GLU A 182 5.08 -26.50 -18.15
N GLU A 183 4.57 -26.91 -16.99
CA GLU A 183 4.30 -25.97 -15.89
C GLU A 183 5.46 -24.99 -15.81
N PRO A 184 5.27 -23.69 -16.09
CA PRO A 184 6.37 -22.78 -15.99
C PRO A 184 6.79 -22.87 -14.53
N LYS A 185 8.05 -23.21 -14.29
CA LYS A 185 8.72 -23.03 -12.99
C LYS A 185 8.58 -21.55 -12.64
N ASN A 186 7.43 -21.20 -12.07
CA ASN A 186 7.04 -19.84 -11.69
C ASN A 186 7.84 -19.42 -10.45
N GLN A 187 9.14 -19.38 -10.57
CA GLN A 187 9.97 -18.74 -9.58
C GLN A 187 9.69 -17.22 -9.67
N GLY A 188 8.91 -16.71 -8.70
CA GLY A 188 8.89 -15.29 -8.36
C GLY A 188 8.32 -14.33 -9.41
N LYS A 189 7.25 -14.67 -10.17
CA LYS A 189 6.61 -13.66 -11.02
C LYS A 189 5.86 -12.64 -10.16
N MET A 190 6.37 -11.41 -10.17
CA MET A 190 5.72 -10.26 -9.52
C MET A 190 4.66 -9.68 -10.47
N GLY A 191 3.49 -9.39 -9.93
CA GLY A 191 2.48 -8.57 -10.58
C GLY A 191 2.55 -7.14 -10.08
N THR A 192 2.15 -6.18 -10.92
CA THR A 192 2.16 -4.77 -10.57
C THR A 192 0.77 -4.17 -10.72
N ILE A 193 0.38 -3.33 -9.77
CA ILE A 193 -0.87 -2.58 -9.81
C ILE A 193 -0.54 -1.11 -9.63
N HIS A 194 -0.82 -0.31 -10.64
CA HIS A 194 -0.62 1.15 -10.63
C HIS A 194 -1.95 1.84 -10.41
N ILE A 195 -1.97 2.79 -9.50
CA ILE A 195 -3.11 3.65 -9.23
C ILE A 195 -2.66 5.09 -9.38
N GLN A 196 -3.30 5.83 -10.29
CA GLN A 196 -3.13 7.27 -10.44
C GLN A 196 -4.34 7.97 -9.86
N PHE A 197 -4.10 8.94 -9.00
CA PHE A 197 -5.13 9.73 -8.34
C PHE A 197 -5.24 11.12 -8.97
N SER A 198 -6.46 11.63 -9.07
CA SER A 198 -6.76 12.95 -9.59
C SER A 198 -8.01 13.53 -8.95
N ASN A 199 -8.21 14.85 -9.08
CA ASN A 199 -9.43 15.51 -8.62
C ASN A 199 -9.73 15.27 -7.14
N TYR A 200 -8.72 15.40 -6.28
CA TYR A 200 -8.92 15.37 -4.84
C TYR A 200 -9.83 16.51 -4.38
N SER A 201 -10.83 16.20 -3.58
CA SER A 201 -11.62 17.13 -2.79
C SER A 201 -11.46 16.75 -1.33
N ILE A 202 -10.74 17.58 -0.55
CA ILE A 202 -10.26 17.25 0.79
C ILE A 202 -11.01 18.08 1.82
N ASN A 203 -11.45 17.44 2.92
CA ASN A 203 -12.15 18.04 4.05
C ASN A 203 -13.39 18.85 3.63
N SER A 204 -14.08 18.45 2.57
CA SER A 204 -15.22 19.15 1.96
C SER A 204 -16.60 18.56 2.31
N LEU A 205 -16.64 17.56 3.21
CA LEU A 205 -17.88 16.89 3.67
C LEU A 205 -18.21 17.25 5.12
#